data_78283a8c04d69c2f62ed07480744bc45
#
_entry.id   78283a8c04d69c2f62ed07480744bc45
#
_cell.length_a   1.000
_cell.length_b   1.000
_cell.length_c   1.000
_cell.angle_alpha   90.00
_cell.angle_beta   90.00
_cell.angle_gamma   90.00
#
_symmetry.space_group_name_H-M   'P 1'
#
loop_
_entity.id
_entity.type
_entity.pdbx_description
1 polymer ?
#
loop_
_entity_poly.entity_id
_entity_poly.type
_entity_poly.pdbx_seq_one_letter_code
_entity_poly.pdbx_strand_id
1 'polypeptide(L)'
;MSKKISALILLGGLAGMMASCTDEPLNAECDIEVVSLHFEEPERLMYHDYDTLQTVPSVVDSVSFLVRNYARIGSVPLNLRVTEGATPYLMSADGQWEVFRNGSSVDFSNEQVRRFRIVSQDKAWERFYKIVVLHDVPSEGDMSFDFEDYQLDPTNSEKFYIWSVKGNAVNVFTDGMWKNGNPGYKLSKSSAKPDEYPSVPLPGQGPDGSACLKLETCDTGPFGRMVNMRLASGSMFNGIFDVANALKDALKATQFGSPFKHKPVRISAWLRFEQGETFQDKEANPVPGVVDEPDLYMVYYRNQDEQGNRVQLDGNDILSSPYIIGLARLPHHYNADGSDQLTTRPFMA
;
A
#
# COMPACT_ATOMS: atom_id res chain seq x y z
N MET A 1 -75.69 59.10 30.23
CA MET A 1 -74.96 58.04 30.92
C MET A 1 -74.70 56.91 29.97
N SER A 2 -73.50 56.82 29.46
CA SER A 2 -73.01 55.96 28.39
C SER A 2 -72.48 54.64 28.95
N LYS A 3 -72.93 53.49 28.47
CA LYS A 3 -72.31 52.19 28.71
C LYS A 3 -71.51 51.80 27.45
N LYS A 4 -70.22 51.78 27.58
CA LYS A 4 -69.35 51.23 26.57
C LYS A 4 -69.34 49.72 26.67
N ILE A 5 -69.67 49.03 25.57
CA ILE A 5 -69.50 47.59 25.42
C ILE A 5 -68.22 47.40 24.67
N SER A 6 -67.23 46.80 25.33
CA SER A 6 -65.96 46.39 24.71
C SER A 6 -66.16 45.02 24.08
N ALA A 7 -66.06 44.94 22.78
CA ALA A 7 -66.00 43.67 22.06
C ALA A 7 -64.62 43.12 22.08
N LEU A 8 -64.44 41.98 22.69
CA LEU A 8 -63.16 41.21 22.70
C LEU A 8 -63.15 40.35 21.46
N ILE A 9 -62.30 40.73 20.50
CA ILE A 9 -62.08 39.92 19.30
C ILE A 9 -61.00 38.89 19.69
N LEU A 10 -61.41 37.62 19.79
CA LEU A 10 -60.51 36.48 19.98
C LEU A 10 -59.90 36.10 18.60
N LEU A 11 -58.71 36.56 18.30
CA LEU A 11 -57.97 36.10 17.15
C LEU A 11 -57.35 34.74 17.48
N GLY A 12 -58.02 33.67 17.08
CA GLY A 12 -57.44 32.32 17.09
C GLY A 12 -56.37 32.20 16.04
N GLY A 13 -55.11 32.37 16.45
CA GLY A 13 -53.96 32.05 15.60
C GLY A 13 -53.83 30.55 15.46
N LEU A 14 -54.23 30.01 14.30
CA LEU A 14 -53.87 28.66 13.88
C LEU A 14 -52.38 28.66 13.52
N ALA A 15 -51.51 28.41 14.50
CA ALA A 15 -50.13 28.08 14.23
C ALA A 15 -50.08 26.68 13.61
N GLY A 16 -50.14 26.62 12.29
CA GLY A 16 -49.81 25.43 11.55
C GLY A 16 -48.34 25.11 11.80
N MET A 17 -48.10 24.10 12.65
CA MET A 17 -46.77 23.45 12.69
C MET A 17 -46.57 22.78 11.33
N MET A 18 -45.91 23.49 10.44
CA MET A 18 -45.26 22.87 9.30
C MET A 18 -44.13 22.04 9.89
N ALA A 19 -44.40 20.79 10.27
CA ALA A 19 -43.38 19.79 10.40
C ALA A 19 -42.81 19.63 8.99
N SER A 20 -41.78 20.41 8.70
CA SER A 20 -40.91 20.15 7.54
C SER A 20 -40.21 18.86 7.88
N CYS A 21 -40.74 17.73 7.49
CA CYS A 21 -39.96 16.53 7.27
C CYS A 21 -39.05 16.87 6.09
N THR A 22 -37.93 17.44 6.36
CA THR A 22 -36.80 17.38 5.43
C THR A 22 -36.35 15.94 5.53
N ASP A 23 -36.83 15.08 4.64
CA ASP A 23 -36.19 13.80 4.41
C ASP A 23 -34.77 14.12 4.03
N GLU A 24 -33.82 13.71 4.88
CA GLU A 24 -32.39 13.84 4.52
C GLU A 24 -32.17 13.09 3.21
N PRO A 25 -31.45 13.69 2.27
CA PRO A 25 -31.21 13.02 1.00
C PRO A 25 -30.48 11.70 1.26
N LEU A 26 -30.91 10.65 0.60
CA LEU A 26 -30.27 9.34 0.70
C LEU A 26 -28.80 9.44 0.29
N ASN A 27 -27.95 8.72 1.02
CA ASN A 27 -26.52 8.73 0.78
C ASN A 27 -26.18 8.10 -0.57
N ALA A 28 -25.41 8.80 -1.38
CA ALA A 28 -24.93 8.36 -2.69
C ALA A 28 -23.58 7.60 -2.62
N GLU A 29 -22.90 7.61 -1.48
CA GLU A 29 -21.63 6.90 -1.31
C GLU A 29 -21.85 5.39 -1.18
N CYS A 30 -20.89 4.61 -1.68
CA CYS A 30 -20.95 3.14 -1.70
C CYS A 30 -19.58 2.50 -1.44
N ASP A 31 -18.89 2.98 -0.40
CA ASP A 31 -17.54 2.52 -0.06
C ASP A 31 -17.55 1.41 1.00
N ILE A 32 -16.56 0.52 0.92
CA ILE A 32 -16.11 -0.26 2.07
C ILE A 32 -15.10 0.59 2.83
N GLU A 33 -15.38 0.88 4.09
CA GLU A 33 -14.48 1.63 4.98
C GLU A 33 -13.53 0.72 5.76
N VAL A 34 -14.03 -0.43 6.19
CA VAL A 34 -13.26 -1.42 6.95
C VAL A 34 -13.67 -2.83 6.54
N VAL A 35 -12.68 -3.69 6.39
CA VAL A 35 -12.85 -5.14 6.27
C VAL A 35 -12.23 -5.78 7.51
N SER A 36 -12.94 -6.70 8.15
CA SER A 36 -12.37 -7.52 9.21
C SER A 36 -12.71 -9.00 9.05
N LEU A 37 -11.69 -9.84 9.24
CA LEU A 37 -11.81 -11.28 9.31
C LEU A 37 -11.90 -11.72 10.78
N HIS A 38 -12.59 -12.79 11.05
CA HIS A 38 -12.65 -13.36 12.39
C HIS A 38 -12.10 -14.78 12.39
N PHE A 39 -11.02 -14.99 13.13
CA PHE A 39 -10.44 -16.30 13.43
C PHE A 39 -10.50 -16.55 14.93
N GLU A 40 -10.66 -17.80 15.34
CA GLU A 40 -10.68 -18.18 16.76
C GLU A 40 -9.32 -17.95 17.43
N GLU A 41 -8.21 -18.10 16.68
CA GLU A 41 -6.83 -17.91 17.15
C GLU A 41 -6.08 -17.03 16.15
N PRO A 42 -6.40 -15.72 16.04
CA PRO A 42 -5.80 -14.87 15.01
C PRO A 42 -4.29 -14.73 15.14
N GLU A 43 -3.75 -14.67 16.37
CA GLU A 43 -2.32 -14.61 16.66
C GLU A 43 -1.55 -15.82 16.15
N ARG A 44 -2.22 -16.94 15.99
CA ARG A 44 -1.65 -18.18 15.47
C ARG A 44 -1.80 -18.31 13.97
N LEU A 45 -2.91 -17.84 13.41
CA LEU A 45 -3.27 -18.07 12.00
C LEU A 45 -2.85 -16.90 11.11
N MET A 46 -2.73 -15.70 11.65
CA MET A 46 -2.27 -14.50 10.95
C MET A 46 -0.85 -14.13 11.38
N TYR A 47 -0.22 -13.25 10.63
CA TYR A 47 1.12 -12.80 10.98
C TYR A 47 1.11 -11.77 12.11
N HIS A 48 0.01 -10.98 12.22
CA HIS A 48 -0.17 -9.94 13.20
C HIS A 48 -1.65 -9.81 13.57
N ASP A 49 -1.94 -9.42 14.79
CA ASP A 49 -3.33 -9.23 15.28
C ASP A 49 -4.12 -8.23 14.45
N TYR A 50 -3.46 -7.17 13.97
CA TYR A 50 -4.10 -6.15 13.14
C TYR A 50 -4.35 -6.61 11.72
N ASP A 51 -3.76 -7.70 11.24
CA ASP A 51 -4.04 -8.26 9.92
C ASP A 51 -5.48 -8.78 9.84
N THR A 52 -6.17 -8.95 10.97
CA THR A 52 -7.60 -9.29 10.99
C THR A 52 -8.50 -8.12 10.64
N LEU A 53 -8.03 -6.87 10.67
CA LEU A 53 -8.80 -5.68 10.41
C LEU A 53 -8.00 -4.71 9.54
N GLN A 54 -8.59 -4.30 8.41
CA GLN A 54 -7.98 -3.32 7.51
C GLN A 54 -8.95 -2.18 7.21
N THR A 55 -8.46 -0.95 7.35
CA THR A 55 -9.14 0.25 6.86
C THR A 55 -8.90 0.38 5.36
N VAL A 56 -9.97 0.60 4.61
CA VAL A 56 -9.94 0.67 3.15
C VAL A 56 -9.97 2.15 2.72
N PRO A 57 -8.89 2.67 2.14
CA PRO A 57 -8.93 4.01 1.56
C PRO A 57 -9.93 4.10 0.40
N SER A 58 -10.59 5.23 0.24
CA SER A 58 -11.63 5.44 -0.78
C SER A 58 -11.14 5.26 -2.24
N VAL A 59 -9.83 5.25 -2.47
CA VAL A 59 -9.23 5.03 -3.80
C VAL A 59 -8.87 3.56 -4.07
N VAL A 60 -9.07 2.67 -3.08
CA VAL A 60 -8.69 1.25 -3.14
C VAL A 60 -9.95 0.41 -3.32
N ASP A 61 -9.87 -0.57 -4.20
CA ASP A 61 -10.94 -1.54 -4.51
C ASP A 61 -10.54 -3.00 -4.21
N SER A 62 -9.36 -3.21 -3.63
CA SER A 62 -8.84 -4.53 -3.28
C SER A 62 -8.22 -4.53 -1.89
N VAL A 63 -8.57 -5.53 -1.08
CA VAL A 63 -8.06 -5.71 0.29
C VAL A 63 -7.52 -7.11 0.42
N SER A 64 -6.27 -7.24 0.87
CA SER A 64 -5.58 -8.53 0.99
C SER A 64 -5.21 -8.84 2.42
N PHE A 65 -5.43 -10.10 2.80
CA PHE A 65 -5.02 -10.67 4.08
C PHE A 65 -4.07 -11.84 3.83
N LEU A 66 -2.98 -11.89 4.59
CA LEU A 66 -2.04 -12.99 4.54
C LEU A 66 -2.20 -13.88 5.77
N VAL A 67 -2.50 -15.16 5.55
CA VAL A 67 -2.65 -16.14 6.61
C VAL A 67 -1.57 -17.23 6.53
N ARG A 68 -1.31 -17.90 7.62
CA ARG A 68 -0.39 -19.04 7.66
C ARG A 68 -0.86 -20.14 6.71
N ASN A 69 0.08 -20.88 6.12
CA ASN A 69 -0.18 -21.93 5.14
C ASN A 69 -1.10 -23.06 5.65
N TYR A 70 -1.21 -23.25 6.95
CA TYR A 70 -2.09 -24.21 7.60
C TYR A 70 -3.44 -23.65 8.03
N ALA A 71 -3.69 -22.36 7.86
CA ALA A 71 -4.96 -21.73 8.21
C ALA A 71 -6.08 -22.28 7.33
N ARG A 72 -7.22 -22.63 7.95
CA ARG A 72 -8.39 -23.06 7.22
C ARG A 72 -9.19 -21.85 6.78
N ILE A 73 -9.24 -21.62 5.48
CA ILE A 73 -9.92 -20.46 4.87
C ILE A 73 -11.22 -20.84 4.14
N GLY A 74 -11.72 -22.06 4.31
CA GLY A 74 -12.99 -22.50 3.71
C GLY A 74 -14.24 -21.96 4.40
N SER A 75 -14.10 -21.35 5.59
CA SER A 75 -15.23 -20.79 6.33
C SER A 75 -14.72 -19.68 7.26
N VAL A 76 -14.51 -18.48 6.72
CA VAL A 76 -13.98 -17.34 7.46
C VAL A 76 -15.10 -16.33 7.70
N PRO A 77 -15.52 -16.10 8.96
CA PRO A 77 -16.47 -15.04 9.26
C PRO A 77 -15.89 -13.67 8.88
N LEU A 78 -16.66 -12.92 8.12
CA LEU A 78 -16.25 -11.62 7.58
C LEU A 78 -17.22 -10.54 8.00
N ASN A 79 -16.67 -9.37 8.36
CA ASN A 79 -17.44 -8.17 8.63
C ASN A 79 -16.98 -7.04 7.71
N LEU A 80 -17.93 -6.31 7.19
CA LEU A 80 -17.71 -5.08 6.40
C LEU A 80 -18.33 -3.90 7.13
N ARG A 81 -17.57 -2.85 7.34
CA ARG A 81 -18.13 -1.54 7.57
C ARG A 81 -18.19 -0.82 6.24
N VAL A 82 -19.38 -0.52 5.81
CA VAL A 82 -19.66 0.22 4.56
C VAL A 82 -20.20 1.59 4.89
N THR A 83 -20.18 2.50 3.92
CA THR A 83 -20.83 3.81 4.02
C THR A 83 -22.27 3.66 4.53
N GLU A 84 -22.70 4.58 5.37
CA GLU A 84 -24.02 4.56 6.02
C GLU A 84 -25.16 4.42 4.99
N GLY A 85 -26.04 3.44 5.21
CA GLY A 85 -27.15 3.12 4.32
C GLY A 85 -26.81 2.30 3.09
N ALA A 86 -25.55 2.11 2.75
CA ALA A 86 -25.13 1.27 1.63
C ALA A 86 -25.36 -0.22 1.91
N THR A 87 -25.63 -0.98 0.86
CA THR A 87 -25.92 -2.42 0.96
C THR A 87 -24.79 -3.24 0.29
N PRO A 88 -24.09 -4.12 1.05
CA PRO A 88 -23.09 -5.01 0.49
C PRO A 88 -23.73 -6.27 -0.10
N TYR A 89 -23.17 -6.71 -1.24
CA TYR A 89 -23.49 -7.96 -1.90
C TYR A 89 -22.21 -8.77 -2.10
N LEU A 90 -22.30 -10.08 -1.97
CA LEU A 90 -21.27 -11.05 -2.28
C LEU A 90 -21.63 -11.79 -3.58
N MET A 91 -20.65 -11.98 -4.46
CA MET A 91 -20.83 -12.84 -5.63
C MET A 91 -20.79 -14.30 -5.21
N SER A 92 -21.86 -15.03 -5.47
CA SER A 92 -21.94 -16.47 -5.28
C SER A 92 -21.20 -17.26 -6.37
N ALA A 93 -21.01 -18.56 -6.18
CA ALA A 93 -20.27 -19.41 -7.11
C ALA A 93 -20.91 -19.51 -8.50
N ASP A 94 -22.21 -19.31 -8.63
CA ASP A 94 -22.94 -19.28 -9.89
C ASP A 94 -22.99 -17.87 -10.53
N GLY A 95 -22.24 -16.92 -9.98
CA GLY A 95 -22.09 -15.55 -10.50
C GLY A 95 -23.24 -14.60 -10.16
N GLN A 96 -24.14 -15.00 -9.23
CA GLN A 96 -25.21 -14.14 -8.77
C GLN A 96 -24.80 -13.26 -7.58
N TRP A 97 -25.42 -12.08 -7.47
CA TRP A 97 -25.19 -11.18 -6.35
C TRP A 97 -26.21 -11.43 -5.23
N GLU A 98 -25.69 -11.85 -4.08
CA GLU A 98 -26.50 -12.09 -2.88
C GLU A 98 -26.18 -11.05 -1.80
N VAL A 99 -27.21 -10.61 -1.06
CA VAL A 99 -26.99 -9.64 0.03
C VAL A 99 -26.06 -10.26 1.07
N PHE A 100 -24.95 -9.59 1.31
CA PHE A 100 -24.00 -10.00 2.33
C PHE A 100 -24.42 -9.47 3.71
N ARG A 101 -24.27 -10.34 4.71
CA ARG A 101 -24.52 -9.98 6.12
C ARG A 101 -23.25 -10.16 6.94
N ASN A 102 -22.95 -9.19 7.77
CA ASN A 102 -21.81 -9.27 8.69
C ASN A 102 -21.85 -10.52 9.56
N GLY A 103 -20.70 -11.13 9.79
CA GLY A 103 -20.56 -12.39 10.50
C GLY A 103 -20.83 -13.63 9.65
N SER A 104 -21.31 -13.48 8.41
CA SER A 104 -21.43 -14.62 7.50
C SER A 104 -20.06 -15.18 7.17
N SER A 105 -19.97 -16.51 7.17
CA SER A 105 -18.76 -17.22 6.73
C SER A 105 -18.61 -17.15 5.23
N VAL A 106 -17.40 -16.85 4.80
CA VAL A 106 -16.99 -16.78 3.39
C VAL A 106 -15.93 -17.84 3.12
N ASP A 107 -16.09 -18.58 2.05
CA ASP A 107 -15.13 -19.59 1.63
C ASP A 107 -14.08 -19.00 0.68
N PHE A 108 -12.82 -19.00 1.09
CA PHE A 108 -11.67 -18.55 0.29
C PHE A 108 -10.79 -19.73 -0.20
N SER A 109 -11.21 -20.99 0.02
CA SER A 109 -10.34 -22.16 -0.24
C SER A 109 -10.06 -22.41 -1.72
N ASN A 110 -11.01 -22.12 -2.61
CA ASN A 110 -10.86 -22.44 -4.04
C ASN A 110 -10.24 -21.29 -4.85
N GLU A 111 -10.70 -20.09 -4.61
CA GLU A 111 -10.24 -18.91 -5.35
C GLU A 111 -9.75 -17.89 -4.36
N GLN A 112 -9.12 -17.97 -3.42
CA GLN A 112 -8.55 -17.00 -2.47
C GLN A 112 -9.04 -15.53 -2.61
N VAL A 113 -9.96 -15.28 -3.54
CA VAL A 113 -10.53 -13.99 -3.91
C VAL A 113 -12.05 -14.05 -3.85
N ARG A 114 -12.68 -13.08 -3.19
CA ARG A 114 -14.12 -12.89 -3.23
C ARG A 114 -14.47 -11.50 -3.71
N ARG A 115 -15.49 -11.44 -4.54
CA ARG A 115 -15.96 -10.18 -5.15
C ARG A 115 -17.17 -9.68 -4.42
N PHE A 116 -17.10 -8.40 -4.06
CA PHE A 116 -18.19 -7.69 -3.43
C PHE A 116 -18.66 -6.55 -4.31
N ARG A 117 -19.95 -6.24 -4.21
CA ARG A 117 -20.58 -5.07 -4.80
C ARG A 117 -21.27 -4.31 -3.68
N ILE A 118 -20.95 -3.04 -3.56
CA ILE A 118 -21.59 -2.14 -2.60
C ILE A 118 -22.51 -1.23 -3.38
N VAL A 119 -23.78 -1.16 -2.98
CA VAL A 119 -24.78 -0.32 -3.61
C VAL A 119 -25.15 0.79 -2.64
N SER A 120 -25.13 2.03 -3.09
CA SER A 120 -25.47 3.22 -2.31
C SER A 120 -26.92 3.16 -1.77
N GLN A 121 -27.19 3.95 -0.74
CA GLN A 121 -28.53 4.02 -0.14
C GLN A 121 -29.59 4.48 -1.14
N ASP A 122 -29.25 5.43 -2.02
CA ASP A 122 -30.11 5.94 -3.09
C ASP A 122 -30.24 4.98 -4.28
N LYS A 123 -29.46 3.88 -4.30
CA LYS A 123 -29.39 2.86 -5.36
C LYS A 123 -28.92 3.38 -6.72
N ALA A 124 -28.40 4.61 -6.78
CA ALA A 124 -27.92 5.22 -8.02
C ALA A 124 -26.49 4.83 -8.36
N TRP A 125 -25.72 4.42 -7.35
CA TRP A 125 -24.30 4.14 -7.49
C TRP A 125 -23.94 2.76 -6.96
N GLU A 126 -22.94 2.14 -7.58
CA GLU A 126 -22.38 0.89 -7.13
C GLU A 126 -20.86 0.87 -7.29
N ARG A 127 -20.19 0.16 -6.39
CA ARG A 127 -18.76 -0.03 -6.43
C ARG A 127 -18.39 -1.49 -6.18
N PHE A 128 -17.36 -1.94 -6.87
CA PHE A 128 -16.90 -3.33 -6.82
C PHE A 128 -15.58 -3.41 -6.06
N TYR A 129 -15.48 -4.44 -5.21
CA TYR A 129 -14.32 -4.71 -4.38
C TYR A 129 -13.89 -6.15 -4.50
N LYS A 130 -12.60 -6.39 -4.28
CA LYS A 130 -12.02 -7.71 -4.13
C LYS A 130 -11.48 -7.86 -2.71
N ILE A 131 -11.90 -8.89 -2.01
CA ILE A 131 -11.31 -9.30 -0.74
C ILE A 131 -10.55 -10.59 -1.01
N VAL A 132 -9.27 -10.59 -0.63
CA VAL A 132 -8.31 -11.64 -0.94
C VAL A 132 -7.78 -12.21 0.37
N VAL A 133 -7.79 -13.53 0.53
CA VAL A 133 -7.17 -14.21 1.66
C VAL A 133 -6.15 -15.20 1.11
N LEU A 134 -4.88 -14.87 1.25
CA LEU A 134 -3.77 -15.64 0.72
C LEU A 134 -3.16 -16.52 1.80
N HIS A 135 -2.89 -17.77 1.46
CA HIS A 135 -1.94 -18.54 2.24
C HIS A 135 -0.52 -18.04 2.01
N ASP A 136 0.22 -17.94 3.09
CA ASP A 136 1.65 -17.82 2.99
C ASP A 136 2.24 -19.05 2.31
N VAL A 137 2.88 -18.85 1.19
CA VAL A 137 3.58 -19.91 0.48
C VAL A 137 4.95 -20.06 1.12
N PRO A 138 5.30 -21.22 1.71
CA PRO A 138 6.65 -21.44 2.17
C PRO A 138 7.62 -21.30 1.01
N SER A 139 8.53 -20.35 1.09
CA SER A 139 9.66 -20.33 0.18
C SER A 139 10.62 -21.44 0.61
N GLU A 140 10.56 -22.58 -0.05
CA GLU A 140 11.60 -23.59 0.07
C GLU A 140 12.69 -23.28 -0.94
N GLY A 141 13.89 -22.95 -0.44
CA GLY A 141 15.06 -22.72 -1.26
C GLY A 141 15.39 -21.24 -1.51
N ASP A 142 16.14 -21.00 -2.57
CA ASP A 142 16.60 -19.67 -2.95
C ASP A 142 15.46 -18.83 -3.53
N MET A 143 15.37 -17.57 -3.10
CA MET A 143 14.48 -16.58 -3.70
C MET A 143 15.24 -15.79 -4.75
N SER A 144 14.66 -15.65 -5.93
CA SER A 144 15.22 -14.87 -7.02
C SER A 144 14.19 -13.87 -7.54
N PHE A 145 14.65 -12.65 -7.78
CA PHE A 145 13.86 -11.56 -8.34
C PHE A 145 14.59 -10.98 -9.55
N ASP A 146 13.97 -11.12 -10.71
CA ASP A 146 14.53 -10.68 -11.99
C ASP A 146 14.01 -9.31 -12.44
N PHE A 147 12.98 -8.79 -11.79
CA PHE A 147 12.28 -7.53 -12.13
C PHE A 147 11.70 -7.49 -13.55
N GLU A 148 11.48 -8.66 -14.17
CA GLU A 148 10.89 -8.78 -15.51
C GLU A 148 9.37 -8.55 -15.53
N ASP A 149 8.69 -8.78 -14.39
CA ASP A 149 7.26 -8.60 -14.25
C ASP A 149 6.93 -7.16 -13.84
N TYR A 150 6.74 -6.29 -14.80
CA TYR A 150 6.34 -4.91 -14.55
C TYR A 150 5.21 -4.49 -15.49
N GLN A 151 4.43 -3.50 -15.07
CA GLN A 151 3.42 -2.84 -15.90
C GLN A 151 3.20 -1.42 -15.43
N LEU A 152 2.53 -0.61 -16.24
CA LEU A 152 2.00 0.67 -15.78
C LEU A 152 0.89 0.45 -14.75
N ASP A 153 0.87 1.27 -13.70
CA ASP A 153 -0.11 1.15 -12.62
C ASP A 153 -1.51 1.55 -13.10
N PRO A 154 -2.44 0.61 -13.27
CA PRO A 154 -3.78 0.88 -13.77
C PRO A 154 -4.61 1.71 -12.77
N THR A 155 -4.28 1.65 -11.48
CA THR A 155 -4.98 2.40 -10.43
C THR A 155 -4.56 3.86 -10.35
N ASN A 156 -3.43 4.21 -10.96
CA ASN A 156 -2.87 5.54 -10.99
C ASN A 156 -2.85 6.16 -12.40
N SER A 157 -3.82 5.79 -13.24
CA SER A 157 -3.95 6.30 -14.62
C SER A 157 -2.70 6.04 -15.46
N GLU A 158 -2.06 4.90 -15.25
CA GLU A 158 -0.86 4.46 -15.99
C GLU A 158 0.30 5.47 -15.96
N LYS A 159 0.46 6.18 -14.84
CA LYS A 159 1.45 7.25 -14.70
C LYS A 159 2.86 6.76 -14.44
N PHE A 160 3.03 5.59 -13.82
CA PHE A 160 4.32 5.03 -13.48
C PHE A 160 4.28 3.50 -13.45
N TYR A 161 5.45 2.87 -13.40
CA TYR A 161 5.57 1.42 -13.36
C TYR A 161 5.45 0.86 -11.94
N ILE A 162 4.85 -0.33 -11.85
CA ILE A 162 4.80 -1.20 -10.69
C ILE A 162 5.35 -2.57 -11.04
N TRP A 163 5.89 -3.27 -10.05
CA TRP A 163 6.47 -4.61 -10.20
C TRP A 163 5.67 -5.65 -9.44
N SER A 164 5.67 -6.86 -9.96
CA SER A 164 5.04 -8.03 -9.37
C SER A 164 6.06 -9.14 -9.10
N VAL A 165 5.60 -10.22 -8.46
CA VAL A 165 6.38 -11.43 -8.26
C VAL A 165 5.79 -12.55 -9.10
N LYS A 166 6.59 -13.16 -9.98
CA LYS A 166 6.17 -14.33 -10.76
C LYS A 166 5.78 -15.50 -9.86
N GLY A 167 4.70 -16.17 -10.22
CA GLY A 167 4.33 -17.47 -9.66
C GLY A 167 3.22 -17.46 -8.61
N ASN A 168 2.69 -16.32 -8.20
CA ASN A 168 1.49 -16.30 -7.38
C ASN A 168 0.25 -16.26 -8.27
N ALA A 169 -0.66 -17.22 -8.07
CA ALA A 169 -1.88 -17.39 -8.86
C ALA A 169 -2.91 -16.26 -8.72
N VAL A 170 -2.66 -15.31 -7.83
CA VAL A 170 -3.48 -14.12 -7.60
C VAL A 170 -2.90 -12.98 -8.40
N ASN A 171 -3.76 -12.13 -8.90
CA ASN A 171 -3.41 -10.99 -9.73
C ASN A 171 -2.45 -10.04 -8.99
N VAL A 172 -1.17 -10.32 -9.11
CA VAL A 172 -0.08 -9.87 -8.23
C VAL A 172 0.26 -8.40 -8.47
N PHE A 173 -0.28 -7.79 -9.52
CA PHE A 173 0.02 -6.41 -9.85
C PHE A 173 -0.51 -5.39 -8.84
N THR A 174 -1.50 -5.76 -8.04
CA THR A 174 -1.99 -4.89 -6.95
C THR A 174 -1.28 -5.13 -5.63
N ASP A 175 -0.67 -6.30 -5.44
CA ASP A 175 -0.11 -6.75 -4.16
C ASP A 175 1.36 -7.16 -4.23
N GLY A 176 2.08 -6.73 -5.26
CA GLY A 176 3.51 -7.00 -5.39
C GLY A 176 4.26 -6.58 -4.12
N MET A 177 5.15 -7.45 -3.64
CA MET A 177 5.98 -7.17 -2.45
C MET A 177 6.96 -6.02 -2.69
N TRP A 178 7.24 -5.68 -3.95
CA TRP A 178 8.15 -4.63 -4.34
C TRP A 178 7.42 -3.31 -4.48
N LYS A 179 7.87 -2.30 -3.74
CA LYS A 179 7.35 -0.94 -3.73
C LYS A 179 8.46 0.05 -4.04
N ASN A 180 8.06 1.24 -4.45
CA ASN A 180 8.97 2.33 -4.78
C ASN A 180 8.37 3.69 -4.43
N GLY A 181 9.15 4.75 -4.57
CA GLY A 181 8.73 6.12 -4.30
C GLY A 181 7.93 6.81 -5.41
N ASN A 182 7.66 6.15 -6.54
CA ASN A 182 6.97 6.74 -7.67
C ASN A 182 5.61 7.37 -7.34
N PRO A 183 4.75 6.75 -6.48
CA PRO A 183 3.50 7.39 -6.07
C PRO A 183 3.70 8.74 -5.38
N GLY A 184 4.75 8.89 -4.56
CA GLY A 184 5.12 10.16 -3.95
C GLY A 184 5.63 11.18 -4.97
N TYR A 185 6.46 10.74 -5.91
CA TYR A 185 6.95 11.59 -7.00
C TYR A 185 5.80 12.12 -7.88
N LYS A 186 4.78 11.30 -8.17
CA LYS A 186 3.57 11.73 -8.88
C LYS A 186 2.88 12.93 -8.21
N LEU A 187 2.88 12.98 -6.87
CA LEU A 187 2.25 14.11 -6.15
C LEU A 187 2.98 15.43 -6.41
N SER A 188 4.30 15.39 -6.60
CA SER A 188 5.12 16.56 -6.83
C SER A 188 5.26 16.93 -8.32
N LYS A 189 5.25 15.93 -9.20
CA LYS A 189 5.45 16.10 -10.66
C LYS A 189 4.46 15.29 -11.48
N SER A 190 3.18 15.61 -11.35
CA SER A 190 2.07 14.87 -11.99
C SER A 190 2.11 14.89 -13.54
N SER A 191 2.87 15.82 -14.14
CA SER A 191 3.07 15.91 -15.59
C SER A 191 4.14 14.96 -16.14
N ALA A 192 4.92 14.29 -15.26
CA ALA A 192 5.96 13.37 -15.69
C ALA A 192 5.37 12.21 -16.50
N LYS A 193 6.09 11.80 -17.54
CA LYS A 193 5.80 10.60 -18.31
C LYS A 193 6.29 9.36 -17.55
N PRO A 194 5.82 8.15 -17.87
CA PRO A 194 6.18 6.94 -17.15
C PRO A 194 7.70 6.66 -17.09
N ASP A 195 8.44 7.02 -18.12
CA ASP A 195 9.90 6.85 -18.24
C ASP A 195 10.72 7.95 -17.54
N GLU A 196 10.07 9.00 -17.05
CA GLU A 196 10.69 10.12 -16.31
C GLU A 196 10.62 9.95 -14.79
N TYR A 197 10.09 8.81 -14.32
CA TYR A 197 10.00 8.54 -12.89
C TYR A 197 11.32 8.00 -12.31
N PRO A 198 11.55 8.19 -10.99
CA PRO A 198 12.78 7.75 -10.35
C PRO A 198 13.07 6.25 -10.42
N SER A 199 12.03 5.43 -10.53
CA SER A 199 12.15 3.97 -10.63
C SER A 199 11.43 3.47 -11.86
N VAL A 200 12.18 2.97 -12.85
CA VAL A 200 11.65 2.54 -14.15
C VAL A 200 12.31 1.24 -14.61
N PRO A 201 11.63 0.40 -15.42
CA PRO A 201 12.26 -0.73 -16.06
C PRO A 201 13.13 -0.26 -17.24
N LEU A 202 14.23 -0.96 -17.47
CA LEU A 202 15.07 -0.85 -18.67
C LEU A 202 15.11 -2.19 -19.40
N PRO A 203 14.28 -2.39 -20.40
CA PRO A 203 14.28 -3.61 -21.21
C PRO A 203 15.60 -3.82 -21.94
N GLY A 204 16.12 -5.04 -21.94
CA GLY A 204 17.33 -5.41 -22.67
C GLY A 204 18.64 -4.89 -22.06
N GLN A 205 18.62 -4.33 -20.86
CA GLN A 205 19.80 -3.77 -20.17
C GLN A 205 20.29 -4.64 -19.00
N GLY A 206 19.60 -5.74 -18.71
CA GLY A 206 20.04 -6.73 -17.72
C GLY A 206 21.26 -7.52 -18.17
N PRO A 207 21.91 -8.26 -17.28
CA PRO A 207 23.19 -8.94 -17.53
C PRO A 207 23.16 -9.93 -18.70
N ASP A 208 22.02 -10.53 -18.98
CA ASP A 208 21.77 -11.54 -20.01
C ASP A 208 20.87 -11.05 -21.14
N GLY A 209 20.69 -9.74 -21.28
CA GLY A 209 19.75 -9.14 -22.23
C GLY A 209 18.30 -9.11 -21.75
N SER A 210 18.05 -9.48 -20.49
CA SER A 210 16.78 -9.32 -19.80
C SER A 210 16.50 -7.84 -19.49
N ALA A 211 15.38 -7.54 -18.83
CA ALA A 211 15.18 -6.21 -18.27
C ALA A 211 15.95 -6.03 -16.96
N CYS A 212 16.18 -4.81 -16.58
CA CYS A 212 16.66 -4.47 -15.25
C CYS A 212 15.87 -3.29 -14.68
N LEU A 213 16.01 -3.08 -13.38
CA LEU A 213 15.45 -1.95 -12.67
C LEU A 213 16.44 -0.78 -12.69
N LYS A 214 16.05 0.35 -13.26
CA LYS A 214 16.79 1.61 -13.16
C LYS A 214 16.26 2.40 -11.97
N LEU A 215 17.17 2.85 -11.12
CA LEU A 215 16.90 3.76 -10.01
C LEU A 215 17.71 5.05 -10.25
N GLU A 216 17.03 6.18 -10.34
CA GLU A 216 17.66 7.46 -10.64
C GLU A 216 17.14 8.54 -9.70
N THR A 217 18.02 9.44 -9.24
CA THR A 217 17.61 10.61 -8.48
C THR A 217 17.06 11.66 -9.42
N CYS A 218 15.81 12.07 -9.20
CA CYS A 218 15.09 13.02 -10.04
C CYS A 218 14.71 14.31 -9.30
N ASP A 219 14.68 15.42 -10.03
CA ASP A 219 14.17 16.70 -9.51
C ASP A 219 12.63 16.64 -9.43
N THR A 220 12.08 16.99 -8.28
CA THR A 220 10.64 16.96 -7.98
C THR A 220 9.88 18.17 -8.50
N GLY A 221 10.58 19.14 -9.09
CA GLY A 221 10.00 20.37 -9.60
C GLY A 221 9.64 21.40 -8.53
N PRO A 222 8.91 22.46 -8.91
CA PRO A 222 8.63 23.59 -8.02
C PRO A 222 7.86 23.21 -6.76
N PHE A 223 6.92 22.27 -6.86
CA PHE A 223 6.11 21.84 -5.71
C PHE A 223 6.95 21.11 -4.66
N GLY A 224 7.80 20.17 -5.09
CA GLY A 224 8.69 19.47 -4.17
C GLY A 224 9.68 20.40 -3.49
N ARG A 225 10.20 21.40 -4.21
CA ARG A 225 11.05 22.46 -3.63
C ARG A 225 10.33 23.27 -2.56
N MET A 226 9.05 23.57 -2.76
CA MET A 226 8.24 24.33 -1.81
C MET A 226 8.03 23.58 -0.48
N VAL A 227 8.05 22.25 -0.52
CA VAL A 227 7.93 21.38 0.68
C VAL A 227 9.29 20.83 1.15
N ASN A 228 10.40 21.43 0.73
CA ASN A 228 11.78 21.04 1.06
C ASN A 228 12.16 19.60 0.63
N MET A 229 11.52 19.10 -0.42
CA MET A 229 11.79 17.79 -1.03
C MET A 229 12.21 17.98 -2.49
N ARG A 230 13.33 18.65 -2.72
CA ARG A 230 13.82 18.99 -4.05
C ARG A 230 14.15 17.78 -4.92
N LEU A 231 14.68 16.75 -4.33
CA LEU A 231 15.07 15.52 -4.99
C LEU A 231 14.23 14.34 -4.52
N ALA A 232 13.95 13.43 -5.43
CA ALA A 232 13.39 12.12 -5.14
C ALA A 232 14.38 11.06 -5.63
N SER A 233 14.89 10.26 -4.72
CA SER A 233 15.77 9.14 -5.05
C SER A 233 14.99 8.02 -5.75
N GLY A 234 15.57 7.43 -6.77
CA GLY A 234 15.13 6.12 -7.24
C GLY A 234 15.23 5.10 -6.11
N SER A 235 14.17 4.36 -5.87
CA SER A 235 14.12 3.39 -4.78
C SER A 235 13.31 2.17 -5.18
N MET A 236 13.71 1.01 -4.67
CA MET A 236 12.94 -0.22 -4.73
C MET A 236 13.13 -0.95 -3.41
N PHE A 237 12.04 -1.30 -2.76
CA PHE A 237 12.09 -1.95 -1.47
C PHE A 237 10.95 -2.93 -1.31
N ASN A 238 11.14 -3.90 -0.43
CA ASN A 238 10.11 -4.81 0.00
C ASN A 238 9.35 -4.18 1.17
N GLY A 239 8.03 -4.03 1.04
CA GLY A 239 7.21 -3.43 2.08
C GLY A 239 6.01 -2.65 1.57
N ILE A 240 5.72 -1.53 2.21
CA ILE A 240 4.58 -0.66 1.93
C ILE A 240 5.07 0.77 1.73
N PHE A 241 4.52 1.47 0.74
CA PHE A 241 4.73 2.91 0.58
C PHE A 241 3.46 3.67 0.97
N ASP A 242 3.52 4.39 2.09
CA ASP A 242 2.42 5.21 2.60
C ASP A 242 2.39 6.56 1.90
N VAL A 243 1.61 6.66 0.84
CA VAL A 243 1.49 7.88 0.02
C VAL A 243 0.98 9.08 0.84
N ALA A 244 0.16 8.85 1.86
CA ALA A 244 -0.38 9.93 2.69
C ALA A 244 0.70 10.63 3.52
N ASN A 245 1.77 9.92 3.88
CA ASN A 245 2.92 10.46 4.57
C ASN A 245 4.04 10.96 3.65
N ALA A 246 4.02 10.62 2.37
CA ALA A 246 5.12 10.88 1.44
C ALA A 246 5.59 12.34 1.37
N LEU A 247 4.66 13.30 1.48
CA LEU A 247 4.99 14.74 1.46
C LEU A 247 5.23 15.35 2.86
N LYS A 248 4.98 14.60 3.93
CA LYS A 248 5.18 15.06 5.30
C LYS A 248 6.48 14.54 5.88
N ASP A 249 6.72 13.26 5.68
CA ASP A 249 7.86 12.52 6.19
C ASP A 249 8.13 11.34 5.24
N ALA A 250 9.01 11.54 4.27
CA ALA A 250 9.34 10.54 3.25
C ALA A 250 9.98 9.28 3.87
N LEU A 251 10.72 9.42 4.96
CA LEU A 251 11.32 8.28 5.66
C LEU A 251 10.25 7.43 6.32
N LYS A 252 9.27 8.05 6.96
CA LYS A 252 8.14 7.35 7.58
C LYS A 252 7.19 6.74 6.56
N ALA A 253 7.12 7.32 5.37
CA ALA A 253 6.30 6.78 4.27
C ALA A 253 6.80 5.43 3.77
N THR A 254 8.09 5.14 3.93
CA THR A 254 8.73 3.90 3.49
C THR A 254 8.74 2.90 4.64
N GLN A 255 7.79 1.98 4.63
CA GLN A 255 7.67 0.93 5.65
C GLN A 255 8.23 -0.37 5.08
N PHE A 256 9.27 -0.91 5.72
CA PHE A 256 10.03 -2.04 5.20
C PHE A 256 9.54 -3.38 5.69
N GLY A 257 9.69 -4.37 4.83
CA GLY A 257 9.61 -5.78 5.15
C GLY A 257 8.32 -6.46 4.70
N SER A 258 8.50 -7.73 4.37
CA SER A 258 7.42 -8.71 4.19
C SER A 258 7.73 -9.90 5.08
N PRO A 259 6.71 -10.65 5.53
CA PRO A 259 6.93 -11.83 6.35
C PRO A 259 7.86 -12.83 5.67
N PHE A 260 8.89 -13.27 6.39
CA PHE A 260 9.86 -14.23 5.90
C PHE A 260 10.20 -15.25 6.99
N LYS A 261 10.01 -16.54 6.71
CA LYS A 261 10.10 -17.61 7.71
C LYS A 261 11.45 -18.29 7.80
N HIS A 262 12.29 -18.09 6.81
CA HIS A 262 13.57 -18.78 6.73
C HIS A 262 14.68 -17.90 7.26
N LYS A 263 15.75 -18.51 7.74
CA LYS A 263 16.95 -17.77 8.11
C LYS A 263 17.73 -17.45 6.83
N PRO A 264 17.88 -16.18 6.42
CA PRO A 264 18.66 -15.84 5.26
C PRO A 264 20.14 -16.11 5.54
N VAL A 265 20.85 -16.64 4.54
CA VAL A 265 22.27 -16.98 4.65
C VAL A 265 23.10 -16.01 3.81
N ARG A 266 22.59 -15.64 2.65
CA ARG A 266 23.31 -14.81 1.68
C ARG A 266 22.34 -14.06 0.80
N ILE A 267 22.72 -12.85 0.40
CA ILE A 267 22.11 -12.11 -0.70
C ILE A 267 23.15 -11.92 -1.80
N SER A 268 22.71 -12.02 -3.05
CA SER A 268 23.52 -11.74 -4.24
C SER A 268 22.70 -10.87 -5.17
N ALA A 269 23.32 -9.92 -5.82
CA ALA A 269 22.66 -9.04 -6.79
C ALA A 269 23.64 -8.64 -7.89
N TRP A 270 23.12 -8.40 -9.11
CA TRP A 270 23.81 -7.68 -10.14
C TRP A 270 23.55 -6.20 -9.99
N LEU A 271 24.58 -5.38 -10.01
CA LEU A 271 24.49 -3.94 -9.84
C LEU A 271 25.43 -3.26 -10.84
N ARG A 272 24.89 -2.28 -11.57
CA ARG A 272 25.67 -1.29 -12.29
C ARG A 272 25.36 0.08 -11.68
N PHE A 273 26.38 0.83 -11.39
CA PHE A 273 26.24 2.17 -10.83
C PHE A 273 26.97 3.19 -11.67
N GLU A 274 26.27 4.27 -12.00
CA GLU A 274 26.82 5.44 -12.64
C GLU A 274 26.70 6.62 -11.68
N GLN A 275 27.82 7.15 -11.27
CA GLN A 275 27.90 8.22 -10.29
C GLN A 275 27.41 9.54 -10.87
N GLY A 276 26.62 10.28 -10.10
CA GLY A 276 26.25 11.65 -10.44
C GLY A 276 27.46 12.59 -10.43
N GLU A 277 27.49 13.56 -11.35
CA GLU A 277 28.64 14.47 -11.53
C GLU A 277 28.92 15.32 -10.29
N THR A 278 27.89 15.72 -9.55
CA THR A 278 28.02 16.65 -8.43
C THR A 278 27.06 16.31 -7.31
N PHE A 279 27.60 15.96 -6.15
CA PHE A 279 26.78 15.83 -4.94
C PHE A 279 26.34 17.22 -4.47
N GLN A 280 25.05 17.38 -4.15
CA GLN A 280 24.45 18.64 -3.74
C GLN A 280 23.72 18.50 -2.42
N ASP A 281 23.78 19.57 -1.60
CA ASP A 281 22.94 19.67 -0.41
C ASP A 281 21.46 19.95 -0.74
N LYS A 282 20.62 20.05 0.27
CA LYS A 282 19.18 20.32 0.09
C LYS A 282 18.87 21.69 -0.51
N GLU A 283 19.78 22.66 -0.42
CA GLU A 283 19.73 23.98 -1.01
C GLU A 283 20.27 24.04 -2.46
N ALA A 284 20.73 22.90 -3.00
CA ALA A 284 21.37 22.77 -4.31
C ALA A 284 22.80 23.32 -4.39
N ASN A 285 23.50 23.51 -3.26
CA ASN A 285 24.90 23.88 -3.30
C ASN A 285 25.76 22.64 -3.50
N PRO A 286 26.78 22.70 -4.34
CA PRO A 286 27.76 21.61 -4.45
C PRO A 286 28.47 21.36 -3.12
N VAL A 287 28.62 20.10 -2.75
CA VAL A 287 29.35 19.68 -1.54
C VAL A 287 30.69 19.07 -1.97
N PRO A 288 31.80 19.82 -1.91
CA PRO A 288 33.09 19.33 -2.35
C PRO A 288 33.57 18.12 -1.54
N GLY A 289 34.13 17.12 -2.22
CA GLY A 289 34.70 15.94 -1.58
C GLY A 289 33.67 14.88 -1.14
N VAL A 290 32.41 15.11 -1.41
CA VAL A 290 31.33 14.10 -1.25
C VAL A 290 30.97 13.58 -2.63
N VAL A 291 30.87 12.26 -2.73
CA VAL A 291 30.48 11.56 -3.96
C VAL A 291 29.11 10.91 -3.76
N ASP A 292 28.40 10.77 -4.86
CA ASP A 292 27.14 10.03 -4.87
C ASP A 292 27.46 8.52 -4.83
N GLU A 293 26.73 7.79 -4.00
CA GLU A 293 26.89 6.33 -3.83
C GLU A 293 25.52 5.68 -3.72
N PRO A 294 25.32 4.48 -4.30
CA PRO A 294 24.10 3.74 -4.13
C PRO A 294 24.08 3.04 -2.77
N ASP A 295 22.92 2.88 -2.21
CA ASP A 295 22.71 2.14 -0.97
C ASP A 295 21.89 0.88 -1.23
N LEU A 296 22.52 -0.27 -1.15
CA LEU A 296 21.90 -1.57 -1.31
C LEU A 296 22.07 -2.37 -0.03
N TYR A 297 20.97 -2.73 0.60
CA TYR A 297 20.98 -3.51 1.82
C TYR A 297 19.80 -4.47 1.92
N MET A 298 19.98 -5.51 2.71
CA MET A 298 18.94 -6.42 3.17
C MET A 298 18.94 -6.45 4.68
N VAL A 299 17.78 -6.21 5.27
CA VAL A 299 17.57 -6.25 6.72
C VAL A 299 16.62 -7.38 7.05
N TYR A 300 17.02 -8.21 8.00
CA TYR A 300 16.19 -9.24 8.61
C TYR A 300 15.92 -8.83 10.05
N TYR A 301 14.66 -8.59 10.41
CA TYR A 301 14.31 -8.07 11.71
C TYR A 301 13.11 -8.82 12.31
N ARG A 302 12.95 -8.74 13.63
CA ARG A 302 11.78 -9.26 14.33
C ARG A 302 10.61 -8.35 14.05
N ASN A 303 9.52 -8.91 13.57
CA ASN A 303 8.29 -8.19 13.31
C ASN A 303 7.36 -8.09 14.53
N GLN A 304 7.80 -8.60 15.69
CA GLN A 304 7.11 -8.48 16.98
C GLN A 304 8.11 -8.17 18.09
N ASP A 305 7.66 -7.41 19.09
CA ASP A 305 8.39 -7.20 20.33
C ASP A 305 8.18 -8.37 21.33
N GLU A 306 8.72 -8.27 22.53
CA GLU A 306 8.59 -9.29 23.58
C GLU A 306 7.16 -9.43 24.11
N GLN A 307 6.31 -8.43 23.90
CA GLN A 307 4.91 -8.41 24.29
C GLN A 307 3.97 -8.88 23.17
N GLY A 308 4.53 -9.22 21.98
CA GLY A 308 3.76 -9.64 20.81
C GLY A 308 3.22 -8.48 19.97
N ASN A 309 3.54 -7.23 20.31
CA ASN A 309 3.12 -6.09 19.49
C ASN A 309 3.93 -6.04 18.19
N ARG A 310 3.27 -5.56 17.15
CA ARG A 310 3.92 -5.38 15.85
C ARG A 310 5.10 -4.43 15.92
N VAL A 311 6.19 -4.83 15.30
CA VAL A 311 7.31 -3.99 14.94
C VAL A 311 7.30 -3.80 13.42
N GLN A 312 7.23 -2.55 12.99
CA GLN A 312 7.34 -2.15 11.59
C GLN A 312 8.44 -1.11 11.49
N LEU A 313 9.52 -1.44 10.78
CA LEU A 313 10.61 -0.50 10.58
C LEU A 313 10.33 0.40 9.37
N ASP A 314 10.75 1.65 9.48
CA ASP A 314 10.63 2.63 8.41
C ASP A 314 12.01 3.26 8.08
N GLY A 315 12.05 4.27 7.23
CA GLY A 315 13.29 4.91 6.82
C GLY A 315 14.09 5.56 7.95
N ASN A 316 13.48 5.80 9.12
CA ASN A 316 14.18 6.39 10.26
C ASN A 316 14.98 5.36 11.06
N ASP A 317 14.56 4.10 11.07
CA ASP A 317 15.12 3.08 11.97
C ASP A 317 15.56 1.78 11.30
N ILE A 318 15.33 1.60 10.00
CA ILE A 318 15.66 0.36 9.27
C ILE A 318 17.11 -0.10 9.39
N LEU A 319 18.05 0.79 9.66
CA LEU A 319 19.46 0.46 9.82
C LEU A 319 19.96 0.54 11.27
N SER A 320 19.12 0.95 12.22
CA SER A 320 19.51 1.23 13.62
C SER A 320 18.63 0.57 14.67
N SER A 321 17.52 -0.03 14.28
CA SER A 321 16.55 -0.61 15.20
C SER A 321 17.13 -1.75 16.02
N PRO A 322 16.81 -1.85 17.33
CA PRO A 322 17.19 -3.01 18.16
C PRO A 322 16.53 -4.32 17.75
N TYR A 323 15.53 -4.28 16.88
CA TYR A 323 14.85 -5.46 16.39
C TYR A 323 15.55 -6.12 15.19
N ILE A 324 16.65 -5.54 14.68
CA ILE A 324 17.44 -6.11 13.60
C ILE A 324 18.13 -7.38 14.09
N ILE A 325 17.91 -8.49 13.36
CA ILE A 325 18.53 -9.78 13.62
C ILE A 325 19.74 -9.97 12.72
N GLY A 326 19.67 -9.47 11.48
CA GLY A 326 20.73 -9.58 10.50
C GLY A 326 20.69 -8.44 9.49
N LEU A 327 21.86 -8.01 9.07
CA LEU A 327 22.07 -6.95 8.09
C LEU A 327 23.14 -7.37 7.10
N ALA A 328 22.81 -7.28 5.82
CA ALA A 328 23.78 -7.30 4.73
C ALA A 328 23.70 -5.96 4.00
N ARG A 329 24.76 -5.21 3.93
CA ARG A 329 24.83 -3.92 3.25
C ARG A 329 26.05 -3.88 2.34
N LEU A 330 25.86 -3.31 1.16
CA LEU A 330 26.98 -3.05 0.25
C LEU A 330 27.90 -2.02 0.89
N PRO A 331 29.22 -2.25 0.92
CA PRO A 331 30.12 -1.21 1.40
C PRO A 331 30.13 -0.05 0.40
N HIS A 332 30.27 1.14 0.93
CA HIS A 332 30.44 2.35 0.15
C HIS A 332 31.86 2.38 -0.41
N HIS A 333 32.12 1.77 -1.55
CA HIS A 333 33.31 1.92 -2.38
C HIS A 333 33.07 1.15 -3.68
N TYR A 334 32.78 1.88 -4.73
CA TYR A 334 32.60 1.37 -6.08
C TYR A 334 33.86 1.60 -6.88
N ASN A 335 34.04 0.79 -7.91
CA ASN A 335 35.03 1.11 -8.91
C ASN A 335 34.68 2.43 -9.56
N ALA A 336 35.64 3.34 -9.68
CA ALA A 336 35.42 4.67 -10.24
C ALA A 336 34.96 4.65 -11.72
N ASP A 337 35.02 3.49 -12.37
CA ASP A 337 34.63 3.28 -13.76
C ASP A 337 33.13 2.87 -13.92
N GLY A 338 32.40 2.67 -12.81
CA GLY A 338 30.99 2.28 -12.87
C GLY A 338 30.75 0.91 -13.48
N SER A 339 31.74 0.02 -13.48
CA SER A 339 31.62 -1.31 -14.08
C SER A 339 30.54 -2.16 -13.43
N ASP A 340 29.93 -3.06 -14.21
CA ASP A 340 28.95 -4.03 -13.74
C ASP A 340 29.56 -4.91 -12.66
N GLN A 341 28.84 -5.12 -11.56
CA GLN A 341 29.34 -5.92 -10.44
C GLN A 341 28.31 -6.94 -9.98
N LEU A 342 28.73 -8.18 -9.85
CA LEU A 342 28.02 -9.17 -9.07
C LEU A 342 28.39 -8.98 -7.59
N THR A 343 27.42 -8.61 -6.78
CA THR A 343 27.63 -8.43 -5.35
C THR A 343 27.07 -9.62 -4.59
N THR A 344 27.94 -10.26 -3.80
CA THR A 344 27.56 -11.34 -2.89
C THR A 344 28.02 -10.99 -1.49
N ARG A 345 27.08 -11.00 -0.52
CA ARG A 345 27.36 -10.72 0.88
C ARG A 345 26.77 -11.78 1.79
N PRO A 346 27.51 -12.25 2.78
CA PRO A 346 26.94 -13.08 3.84
C PRO A 346 25.97 -12.25 4.66
N PHE A 347 24.92 -12.87 5.14
CA PHE A 347 24.03 -12.26 6.10
C PHE A 347 24.70 -12.32 7.47
N MET A 348 25.01 -11.16 8.04
CA MET A 348 25.60 -11.06 9.38
C MET A 348 24.44 -11.00 10.41
N ALA A 349 24.48 -11.88 11.39
CA ALA A 349 23.54 -11.93 12.49
C ALA A 349 24.12 -11.34 13.77
#